data_2f23d1091ae820aaf104f99c810930f2
#
_entry.id   2f23d1091ae820aaf104f99c810930f2
#
_cell.length_a   1.000
_cell.length_b   1.000
_cell.length_c   1.000
_cell.angle_alpha   90.00
_cell.angle_beta   90.00
_cell.angle_gamma   90.00
#
_symmetry.space_group_name_H-M   'P 1'
#
loop_
_entity.id
_entity.type
_entity.pdbx_description
1 polymer ?
#
loop_
_entity_poly.entity_id
_entity_poly.type
_entity_poly.pdbx_seq_one_letter_code
_entity_poly.pdbx_strand_id
1 'polypeptide(L)'
;MNRVSVTVYGKVLDKNYTRLLHSNGDLDLKTVFLLDQLQKRKTISKDDYKSLRKSGLVEGRYPALYVSYKIAEVVGDKAGYVRNKGLDEKILKELIISALKNGPLKKADIYKAVKHAFSDVLTEEKQYKKLSNLLQKMKKEGIVDVRGSAVQAEWFLV
;
A
#
# COMPACT_ATOMS: atom_id res chain seq x y z
N MET A 1 34.68 21.98 -39.36
CA MET A 1 33.58 21.14 -38.90
C MET A 1 33.67 21.05 -37.37
N ASN A 2 32.70 21.62 -36.68
CA ASN A 2 32.63 21.50 -35.20
C ASN A 2 31.94 20.18 -34.85
N ARG A 3 32.65 19.29 -34.16
CA ARG A 3 32.14 18.00 -33.69
C ARG A 3 31.79 18.12 -32.22
N VAL A 4 30.51 17.87 -31.87
CA VAL A 4 30.06 17.72 -30.48
C VAL A 4 29.94 16.23 -30.19
N SER A 5 30.61 15.75 -29.15
CA SER A 5 30.47 14.36 -28.67
C SER A 5 29.82 14.37 -27.29
N VAL A 6 28.81 13.52 -27.10
CA VAL A 6 28.18 13.28 -25.80
C VAL A 6 28.46 11.85 -25.40
N THR A 7 29.06 11.66 -24.23
CA THR A 7 29.29 10.34 -23.66
C THR A 7 28.20 10.04 -22.65
N VAL A 8 27.35 9.05 -22.92
CA VAL A 8 26.33 8.58 -21.98
C VAL A 8 26.85 7.31 -21.29
N TYR A 9 27.06 7.40 -19.99
CA TYR A 9 27.47 6.24 -19.21
C TYR A 9 26.25 5.35 -18.93
N GLY A 10 26.24 4.14 -19.53
CA GLY A 10 25.16 3.16 -19.39
C GLY A 10 25.24 2.41 -18.05
N LYS A 11 24.97 3.10 -16.93
CA LYS A 11 24.81 2.42 -15.65
C LYS A 11 23.35 2.09 -15.42
N VAL A 12 23.04 0.81 -15.18
CA VAL A 12 21.70 0.41 -14.71
C VAL A 12 21.51 0.97 -13.30
N LEU A 13 20.79 2.09 -13.19
CA LEU A 13 20.50 2.75 -11.92
C LEU A 13 19.39 2.05 -11.16
N ASP A 14 18.43 1.47 -11.89
CA ASP A 14 17.31 0.71 -11.32
C ASP A 14 17.05 -0.55 -12.17
N LYS A 15 17.36 -1.72 -11.58
CA LYS A 15 17.17 -3.02 -12.24
C LYS A 15 15.69 -3.33 -12.52
N ASN A 16 14.80 -2.85 -11.67
CA ASN A 16 13.37 -3.11 -11.79
C ASN A 16 12.79 -2.32 -12.97
N TYR A 17 13.23 -1.07 -13.12
CA TYR A 17 12.87 -0.24 -14.25
C TYR A 17 13.35 -0.82 -15.58
N THR A 18 14.60 -1.30 -15.63
CA THR A 18 15.16 -1.94 -16.82
C THR A 18 14.38 -3.21 -17.19
N ARG A 19 13.99 -4.03 -16.21
CA ARG A 19 13.13 -5.21 -16.44
C ARG A 19 11.77 -4.84 -16.99
N LEU A 20 11.14 -3.77 -16.48
CA LEU A 20 9.85 -3.29 -16.95
C LEU A 20 9.91 -2.91 -18.43
N LEU A 21 10.96 -2.18 -18.84
CA LEU A 21 11.17 -1.80 -20.23
C LEU A 21 11.37 -3.03 -21.14
N HIS A 22 12.16 -4.00 -20.71
CA HIS A 22 12.41 -5.22 -21.50
C HIS A 22 11.18 -6.14 -21.63
N SER A 23 10.36 -6.23 -20.60
CA SER A 23 9.24 -7.19 -20.53
C SER A 23 7.94 -6.66 -21.17
N ASN A 24 7.83 -5.36 -21.39
CA ASN A 24 6.64 -4.72 -21.97
C ASN A 24 7.08 -3.69 -23.01
N GLY A 25 7.60 -4.18 -24.14
CA GLY A 25 8.05 -3.35 -25.27
C GLY A 25 6.97 -2.40 -25.84
N ASP A 26 5.69 -2.66 -25.51
CA ASP A 26 4.54 -1.84 -25.95
C ASP A 26 4.19 -0.70 -25.00
N LEU A 27 4.86 -0.57 -23.83
CA LEU A 27 4.62 0.55 -22.93
C LEU A 27 5.32 1.80 -23.45
N ASP A 28 4.56 2.89 -23.62
CA ASP A 28 5.15 4.18 -23.96
C ASP A 28 6.01 4.72 -22.80
N LEU A 29 6.98 5.56 -23.15
CA LEU A 29 7.94 6.12 -22.19
C LEU A 29 7.25 6.89 -21.08
N LYS A 30 6.14 7.59 -21.34
CA LYS A 30 5.37 8.32 -20.35
C LYS A 30 4.79 7.36 -19.29
N THR A 31 4.18 6.27 -19.75
CA THR A 31 3.61 5.24 -18.87
C THR A 31 4.69 4.63 -17.97
N VAL A 32 5.84 4.28 -18.51
CA VAL A 32 6.94 3.73 -17.73
C VAL A 32 7.45 4.71 -16.69
N PHE A 33 7.58 6.00 -17.04
CA PHE A 33 7.98 7.06 -16.11
C PHE A 33 6.96 7.26 -14.97
N LEU A 34 5.66 7.19 -15.27
CA LEU A 34 4.61 7.28 -14.26
C LEU A 34 4.62 6.08 -13.29
N LEU A 35 4.88 4.88 -13.79
CA LEU A 35 5.03 3.68 -12.96
C LEU A 35 6.25 3.78 -12.04
N ASP A 36 7.38 4.29 -12.54
CA ASP A 36 8.58 4.58 -11.73
C ASP A 36 8.27 5.60 -10.62
N GLN A 37 7.54 6.67 -10.95
CA GLN A 37 7.13 7.66 -9.94
C GLN A 37 6.30 7.01 -8.82
N LEU A 38 5.34 6.14 -9.17
CA LEU A 38 4.53 5.43 -8.17
C LEU A 38 5.35 4.48 -7.30
N GLN A 39 6.31 3.76 -7.88
CA GLN A 39 7.22 2.90 -7.10
C GLN A 39 8.06 3.74 -6.11
N LYS A 40 8.46 4.95 -6.50
CA LYS A 40 9.15 5.93 -5.65
C LYS A 40 8.21 6.73 -4.73
N ARG A 41 6.94 6.31 -4.62
CA ARG A 41 5.90 6.94 -3.79
C ARG A 41 5.63 8.41 -4.12
N LYS A 42 5.87 8.81 -5.37
CA LYS A 42 5.52 10.14 -5.87
C LYS A 42 4.07 10.17 -6.32
N THR A 43 3.44 11.32 -6.16
CA THR A 43 2.06 11.55 -6.61
C THR A 43 2.03 11.78 -8.11
N ILE A 44 1.06 11.20 -8.80
CA ILE A 44 0.76 11.46 -10.21
C ILE A 44 -0.54 12.25 -10.35
N SER A 45 -0.82 12.78 -11.54
CA SER A 45 -2.07 13.49 -11.79
C SER A 45 -3.29 12.55 -11.79
N LYS A 46 -4.50 13.12 -11.58
CA LYS A 46 -5.74 12.32 -11.66
C LYS A 46 -5.98 11.73 -13.05
N ASP A 47 -5.57 12.43 -14.10
CA ASP A 47 -5.81 11.96 -15.47
C ASP A 47 -4.82 10.87 -15.86
N ASP A 48 -3.56 10.98 -15.45
CA ASP A 48 -2.60 9.89 -15.57
C ASP A 48 -3.05 8.66 -14.79
N TYR A 49 -3.57 8.84 -13.56
CA TYR A 49 -4.17 7.75 -12.80
C TYR A 49 -5.31 7.05 -13.56
N LYS A 50 -6.26 7.81 -14.14
CA LYS A 50 -7.37 7.22 -14.89
C LYS A 50 -6.87 6.38 -16.06
N SER A 51 -5.86 6.89 -16.81
CA SER A 51 -5.23 6.18 -17.92
C SER A 51 -4.58 4.88 -17.46
N LEU A 52 -3.70 4.94 -16.45
CA LEU A 52 -3.00 3.75 -15.92
C LEU A 52 -3.97 2.73 -15.33
N ARG A 53 -5.06 3.19 -14.69
CA ARG A 53 -6.08 2.32 -14.14
C ARG A 53 -6.86 1.58 -15.22
N LYS A 54 -7.23 2.28 -16.29
CA LYS A 54 -7.91 1.69 -17.46
C LYS A 54 -7.06 0.60 -18.11
N SER A 55 -5.75 0.78 -18.15
CA SER A 55 -4.80 -0.20 -18.67
C SER A 55 -4.43 -1.30 -17.67
N GLY A 56 -5.01 -1.31 -16.46
CA GLY A 56 -4.74 -2.33 -15.44
C GLY A 56 -3.31 -2.31 -14.86
N LEU A 57 -2.61 -1.18 -15.01
CA LEU A 57 -1.20 -1.06 -14.60
C LEU A 57 -1.05 -0.62 -13.13
N VAL A 58 -2.12 -0.07 -12.53
CA VAL A 58 -2.11 0.42 -11.14
C VAL A 58 -3.36 -0.03 -10.38
N GLU A 59 -3.19 -0.16 -9.09
CA GLU A 59 -4.22 -0.49 -8.11
C GLU A 59 -4.24 0.54 -6.98
N GLY A 60 -5.22 0.42 -6.07
CA GLY A 60 -5.42 1.34 -4.97
C GLY A 60 -6.46 2.42 -5.27
N ARG A 61 -6.65 3.33 -4.32
CA ARG A 61 -7.57 4.47 -4.43
C ARG A 61 -6.77 5.77 -4.40
N TYR A 62 -6.97 6.62 -5.41
CA TYR A 62 -6.29 7.92 -5.47
C TYR A 62 -6.40 8.72 -4.16
N PRO A 63 -5.33 9.34 -3.67
CA PRO A 63 -3.98 9.35 -4.21
C PRO A 63 -3.09 8.15 -3.76
N ALA A 64 -3.58 7.22 -2.92
CA ALA A 64 -2.85 6.07 -2.40
C ALA A 64 -2.82 4.95 -3.45
N LEU A 65 -1.91 5.07 -4.40
CA LEU A 65 -1.77 4.17 -5.54
C LEU A 65 -0.49 3.33 -5.43
N TYR A 66 -0.53 2.15 -6.05
CA TYR A 66 0.62 1.28 -6.23
C TYR A 66 0.50 0.52 -7.55
N VAL A 67 1.61 -0.01 -8.03
CA VAL A 67 1.64 -0.79 -9.28
C VAL A 67 0.84 -2.07 -9.12
N SER A 68 0.19 -2.52 -10.21
CA SER A 68 -0.60 -3.76 -10.20
C SER A 68 0.28 -5.00 -9.98
N TYR A 69 -0.35 -6.11 -9.58
CA TYR A 69 0.37 -7.38 -9.41
C TYR A 69 1.16 -7.78 -10.65
N LYS A 70 0.57 -7.62 -11.84
CA LYS A 70 1.23 -7.91 -13.12
C LYS A 70 2.56 -7.16 -13.26
N ILE A 71 2.57 -5.87 -12.94
CA ILE A 71 3.80 -5.06 -12.99
C ILE A 71 4.79 -5.48 -11.91
N ALA A 72 4.32 -5.69 -10.67
CA ALA A 72 5.16 -6.14 -9.57
C ALA A 72 5.83 -7.50 -9.85
N GLU A 73 5.15 -8.40 -10.55
CA GLU A 73 5.70 -9.69 -10.99
C GLU A 73 6.82 -9.51 -12.02
N VAL A 74 6.60 -8.67 -13.03
CA VAL A 74 7.59 -8.37 -14.08
C VAL A 74 8.85 -7.74 -13.49
N VAL A 75 8.71 -6.78 -12.57
CA VAL A 75 9.86 -6.13 -11.92
C VAL A 75 10.49 -6.97 -10.81
N GLY A 76 9.86 -8.09 -10.42
CA GLY A 76 10.34 -8.99 -9.37
C GLY A 76 10.12 -8.46 -7.95
N ASP A 77 9.20 -7.50 -7.74
CA ASP A 77 8.88 -6.91 -6.43
C ASP A 77 7.49 -7.32 -5.91
N LYS A 78 7.22 -8.62 -5.90
CA LYS A 78 5.98 -9.17 -5.32
C LYS A 78 5.82 -8.82 -3.84
N ALA A 79 6.92 -8.79 -3.09
CA ALA A 79 6.90 -8.42 -1.67
C ALA A 79 6.49 -6.95 -1.47
N GLY A 80 6.99 -6.03 -2.32
CA GLY A 80 6.55 -4.63 -2.33
C GLY A 80 5.08 -4.48 -2.68
N TYR A 81 4.57 -5.27 -3.63
CA TYR A 81 3.14 -5.29 -3.94
C TYR A 81 2.30 -5.69 -2.72
N VAL A 82 2.66 -6.78 -2.02
CA VAL A 82 1.93 -7.23 -0.82
C VAL A 82 1.93 -6.14 0.26
N ARG A 83 3.07 -5.52 0.54
CA ARG A 83 3.16 -4.41 1.50
C ARG A 83 2.29 -3.22 1.08
N ASN A 84 2.31 -2.86 -0.19
CA ASN A 84 1.54 -1.72 -0.71
C ASN A 84 0.03 -2.00 -0.70
N LYS A 85 -0.39 -3.21 -0.98
CA LYS A 85 -1.80 -3.63 -0.90
C LYS A 85 -2.28 -3.71 0.55
N GLY A 86 -1.45 -4.19 1.46
CA GLY A 86 -1.82 -4.55 2.83
C GLY A 86 -2.63 -5.85 2.88
N LEU A 87 -2.90 -6.32 4.09
CA LEU A 87 -3.68 -7.54 4.30
C LEU A 87 -5.18 -7.29 4.16
N ASP A 88 -5.91 -8.33 3.80
CA ASP A 88 -7.36 -8.30 3.69
C ASP A 88 -8.03 -8.09 5.05
N GLU A 89 -9.26 -7.56 5.05
CA GLU A 89 -10.01 -7.25 6.26
C GLU A 89 -10.19 -8.48 7.17
N LYS A 90 -10.39 -9.66 6.59
CA LYS A 90 -10.52 -10.91 7.35
C LYS A 90 -9.27 -11.19 8.18
N ILE A 91 -8.10 -11.11 7.57
CA ILE A 91 -6.82 -11.34 8.27
C ILE A 91 -6.56 -10.26 9.31
N LEU A 92 -6.91 -8.99 9.01
CA LEU A 92 -6.82 -7.91 10.00
C LEU A 92 -7.69 -8.17 11.23
N LYS A 93 -8.93 -8.68 11.06
CA LYS A 93 -9.78 -9.08 12.19
C LYS A 93 -9.16 -10.19 13.02
N GLU A 94 -8.61 -11.22 12.38
CA GLU A 94 -7.93 -12.33 13.06
C GLU A 94 -6.72 -11.84 13.88
N LEU A 95 -5.94 -10.91 13.33
CA LEU A 95 -4.81 -10.30 14.05
C LEU A 95 -5.28 -9.47 15.26
N ILE A 96 -6.36 -8.71 15.13
CA ILE A 96 -6.94 -7.94 16.24
C ILE A 96 -7.44 -8.89 17.32
N ILE A 97 -8.16 -9.95 16.97
CA ILE A 97 -8.62 -10.99 17.90
C ILE A 97 -7.43 -11.61 18.62
N SER A 98 -6.38 -11.95 17.88
CA SER A 98 -5.16 -12.52 18.48
C SER A 98 -4.50 -11.57 19.48
N ALA A 99 -4.42 -10.27 19.15
CA ALA A 99 -3.87 -9.28 20.06
C ALA A 99 -4.70 -9.14 21.36
N LEU A 100 -6.03 -9.25 21.26
CA LEU A 100 -6.94 -9.11 22.39
C LEU A 100 -7.07 -10.38 23.25
N LYS A 101 -6.57 -11.54 22.81
CA LYS A 101 -6.58 -12.78 23.62
C LYS A 101 -5.83 -12.66 24.95
N ASN A 102 -4.83 -11.81 24.99
CA ASN A 102 -4.01 -11.61 26.21
C ASN A 102 -4.59 -10.56 27.17
N GLY A 103 -5.76 -10.03 26.88
CA GLY A 103 -6.47 -9.05 27.70
C GLY A 103 -6.89 -7.80 26.95
N PRO A 104 -7.62 -6.90 27.62
CA PRO A 104 -8.08 -5.64 27.04
C PRO A 104 -6.92 -4.74 26.64
N LEU A 105 -7.06 -4.08 25.47
CA LEU A 105 -6.05 -3.17 24.95
C LEU A 105 -6.67 -1.82 24.54
N LYS A 106 -5.90 -0.76 24.72
CA LYS A 106 -6.21 0.54 24.13
C LYS A 106 -6.08 0.49 22.60
N LYS A 107 -6.87 1.29 21.90
CA LYS A 107 -6.82 1.34 20.41
C LYS A 107 -5.41 1.62 19.87
N ALA A 108 -4.61 2.44 20.58
CA ALA A 108 -3.24 2.72 20.20
C ALA A 108 -2.34 1.48 20.25
N ASP A 109 -2.55 0.60 21.24
CA ASP A 109 -1.74 -0.62 21.39
C ASP A 109 -2.19 -1.70 20.41
N ILE A 110 -3.50 -1.79 20.14
CA ILE A 110 -3.99 -2.62 19.01
C ILE A 110 -3.35 -2.15 17.70
N TYR A 111 -3.32 -0.83 17.44
CA TYR A 111 -2.71 -0.29 16.23
C TYR A 111 -1.23 -0.70 16.11
N LYS A 112 -0.45 -0.56 17.18
CA LYS A 112 0.96 -0.97 17.18
C LYS A 112 1.12 -2.45 16.85
N ALA A 113 0.27 -3.31 17.41
CA ALA A 113 0.32 -4.75 17.19
C ALA A 113 0.03 -5.14 15.73
N VAL A 114 -0.91 -4.44 15.07
CA VAL A 114 -1.37 -4.78 13.71
C VAL A 114 -0.88 -3.82 12.62
N LYS A 115 -0.03 -2.83 12.95
CA LYS A 115 0.44 -1.81 12.01
C LYS A 115 1.06 -2.40 10.74
N HIS A 116 1.82 -3.48 10.87
CA HIS A 116 2.47 -4.17 9.77
C HIS A 116 1.53 -4.80 8.74
N ALA A 117 0.26 -4.96 9.10
CA ALA A 117 -0.78 -5.54 8.25
C ALA A 117 -1.53 -4.49 7.40
N PHE A 118 -1.34 -3.21 7.68
CA PHE A 118 -1.91 -2.15 6.86
C PHE A 118 -1.09 -1.90 5.61
N SER A 119 -1.75 -1.32 4.61
CA SER A 119 -1.11 -0.91 3.36
C SER A 119 -0.11 0.22 3.61
N ASP A 120 1.10 0.05 3.11
CA ASP A 120 2.19 1.04 3.22
C ASP A 120 1.94 2.34 2.43
N VAL A 121 1.02 2.33 1.46
CA VAL A 121 0.65 3.55 0.71
C VAL A 121 -0.38 4.41 1.44
N LEU A 122 -0.90 3.93 2.58
CA LEU A 122 -1.78 4.72 3.44
C LEU A 122 -0.95 5.48 4.47
N THR A 123 -1.31 6.75 4.69
CA THR A 123 -0.78 7.52 5.83
C THR A 123 -1.20 6.88 7.16
N GLU A 124 -0.42 7.09 8.22
CA GLU A 124 -0.76 6.58 9.56
C GLU A 124 -2.16 7.00 10.00
N GLU A 125 -2.56 8.23 9.74
CA GLU A 125 -3.89 8.73 10.04
C GLU A 125 -4.98 7.89 9.35
N LYS A 126 -4.80 7.57 8.07
CA LYS A 126 -5.74 6.72 7.30
C LYS A 126 -5.74 5.28 7.79
N GLN A 127 -4.59 4.73 8.16
CA GLN A 127 -4.48 3.40 8.76
C GLN A 127 -5.24 3.37 10.10
N TYR A 128 -5.04 4.39 10.94
CA TYR A 128 -5.71 4.52 12.25
C TYR A 128 -7.23 4.69 12.11
N LYS A 129 -7.68 5.44 11.11
CA LYS A 129 -9.10 5.56 10.77
C LYS A 129 -9.67 4.23 10.28
N LYS A 130 -8.94 3.50 9.43
CA LYS A 130 -9.33 2.15 8.97
C LYS A 130 -9.48 1.19 10.16
N LEU A 131 -8.52 1.19 11.10
CA LEU A 131 -8.63 0.41 12.34
C LEU A 131 -9.86 0.80 13.15
N SER A 132 -10.11 2.10 13.35
CA SER A 132 -11.29 2.57 14.09
C SER A 132 -12.59 2.06 13.48
N ASN A 133 -12.73 2.15 12.16
CA ASN A 133 -13.91 1.65 11.45
C ASN A 133 -14.05 0.13 11.59
N LEU A 134 -12.94 -0.60 11.54
CA LEU A 134 -12.94 -2.06 11.69
C LEU A 134 -13.34 -2.49 13.09
N LEU A 135 -12.81 -1.84 14.13
CA LEU A 135 -13.20 -2.10 15.52
C LEU A 135 -14.68 -1.84 15.75
N GLN A 136 -15.23 -0.74 15.20
CA GLN A 136 -16.67 -0.45 15.28
C GLN A 136 -17.51 -1.52 14.55
N LYS A 137 -17.04 -2.01 13.43
CA LYS A 137 -17.70 -3.12 12.71
C LYS A 137 -17.68 -4.40 13.52
N MET A 138 -16.53 -4.77 14.10
CA MET A 138 -16.38 -5.95 14.95
C MET A 138 -17.26 -5.85 16.21
N LYS A 139 -17.43 -4.63 16.77
CA LYS A 139 -18.36 -4.39 17.88
C LYS A 139 -19.81 -4.64 17.46
N LYS A 140 -20.24 -4.15 16.30
CA LYS A 140 -21.58 -4.43 15.76
C LYS A 140 -21.82 -5.91 15.48
N GLU A 141 -20.78 -6.64 15.14
CA GLU A 141 -20.79 -8.10 14.92
C GLU A 141 -20.76 -8.90 16.25
N GLY A 142 -20.62 -8.23 17.41
CA GLY A 142 -20.55 -8.89 18.72
C GLY A 142 -19.24 -9.63 18.98
N ILE A 143 -18.18 -9.32 18.25
CA ILE A 143 -16.86 -9.97 18.39
C ILE A 143 -16.03 -9.27 19.47
N VAL A 144 -16.13 -7.95 19.54
CA VAL A 144 -15.41 -7.11 20.52
C VAL A 144 -16.36 -6.12 21.14
N ASP A 145 -16.04 -5.66 22.35
CA ASP A 145 -16.70 -4.52 22.97
C ASP A 145 -15.66 -3.56 23.52
N VAL A 146 -16.12 -2.39 24.00
CA VAL A 146 -15.26 -1.33 24.54
C VAL A 146 -15.79 -0.88 25.89
N ARG A 147 -14.91 -0.73 26.86
CA ARG A 147 -15.22 -0.16 28.20
C ARG A 147 -14.39 1.09 28.47
N GLY A 148 -14.86 1.94 29.34
CA GLY A 148 -14.20 3.20 29.69
C GLY A 148 -14.56 4.35 28.77
N SER A 149 -14.12 5.56 29.11
CA SER A 149 -14.39 6.79 28.37
C SER A 149 -13.28 7.14 27.42
N ALA A 150 -13.60 7.72 26.28
CA ALA A 150 -12.76 8.23 25.20
C ALA A 150 -11.23 7.93 25.24
N VAL A 151 -10.48 8.57 26.14
CA VAL A 151 -9.01 8.43 26.22
C VAL A 151 -8.58 7.14 26.95
N GLN A 152 -9.41 6.60 27.83
CA GLN A 152 -9.16 5.39 28.61
C GLN A 152 -9.91 4.16 28.06
N ALA A 153 -10.51 4.29 26.89
CA ALA A 153 -11.28 3.23 26.26
C ALA A 153 -10.41 2.01 25.95
N GLU A 154 -10.77 0.86 26.52
CA GLU A 154 -10.15 -0.44 26.30
C GLU A 154 -11.08 -1.36 25.54
N TRP A 155 -10.58 -1.96 24.47
CA TRP A 155 -11.26 -2.95 23.67
C TRP A 155 -10.95 -4.35 24.21
N PHE A 156 -11.96 -5.23 24.21
CA PHE A 156 -11.83 -6.61 24.67
C PHE A 156 -12.71 -7.55 23.84
N LEU A 157 -12.43 -8.83 23.88
CA LEU A 157 -13.26 -9.87 23.25
C LEU A 157 -14.54 -10.10 24.07
N VAL A 158 -15.67 -10.29 23.38
CA VAL A 158 -16.96 -10.64 24.01
C VAL A 158 -17.07 -12.16 24.16
#